data_582b6943836c9bf62b10465d77a6756b
#
_entry.id   582b6943836c9bf62b10465d77a6756b
#
_cell.length_a   1.000
_cell.length_b   1.000
_cell.length_c   1.000
_cell.angle_alpha   90.00
_cell.angle_beta   90.00
_cell.angle_gamma   90.00
#
_symmetry.space_group_name_H-M   'P 1'
#
loop_
_entity.id
_entity.type
_entity.pdbx_description
1 polymer ?
#
loop_
_entity_poly.entity_id
_entity_poly.type
_entity_poly.pdbx_seq_one_letter_code
_entity_poly.pdbx_strand_id
1 'polypeptide(L)'
;MNVRRRFAGGRAAGAVPTVLVLLAVVAVLYLVRDAAYRATTAGAVALPSVFGGFFEVVGELGIVVLALVFACAAWRARSRGLEHVTVALVGATATVAAYVLSEVVKGVVREARPCRAMAVHTVAACPAANDWSWPSNHAVIAAGLATAVVALSPLWWRLVVPLALAVGVSRVLVGAHYWHDVVAGMSLGVLVVWFGTWALAPAAHRLLERSVDVGPARWRSLLGEDGRQGSPPRSSTQVTTPPPPTDRQSGR
;
A
#
# COMPACT_ATOMS: atom_id res chain seq x y z
N MET A 1 -15.53 2.54 13.76
CA MET A 1 -14.73 1.28 13.93
C MET A 1 -13.27 1.69 14.11
N ASN A 2 -12.67 1.47 15.27
CA ASN A 2 -11.41 2.08 15.71
C ASN A 2 -10.22 1.62 14.83
N VAL A 3 -9.45 2.55 14.22
CA VAL A 3 -8.22 2.28 13.42
C VAL A 3 -7.32 1.27 14.11
N ARG A 4 -7.11 1.42 15.43
CA ARG A 4 -6.35 0.46 16.23
C ARG A 4 -6.85 -0.97 16.13
N ARG A 5 -8.18 -1.22 16.05
CA ARG A 5 -8.72 -2.58 15.95
C ARG A 5 -8.54 -3.21 14.56
N ARG A 6 -8.53 -2.41 13.49
CA ARG A 6 -8.25 -2.91 12.13
C ARG A 6 -6.82 -3.44 11.99
N PHE A 7 -5.86 -2.81 12.65
CA PHE A 7 -4.44 -3.15 12.55
C PHE A 7 -3.90 -3.91 13.77
N ALA A 8 -4.53 -3.78 14.95
CA ALA A 8 -4.15 -4.54 16.15
C ALA A 8 -4.54 -6.03 16.09
N GLY A 9 -5.46 -6.43 15.21
CA GLY A 9 -5.80 -7.84 14.99
C GLY A 9 -4.72 -8.65 14.26
N GLY A 10 -3.73 -8.02 13.66
CA GLY A 10 -2.58 -8.66 13.03
C GLY A 10 -1.33 -8.59 13.91
N ARG A 11 -1.32 -9.37 14.92
CA ARG A 11 -0.27 -9.82 15.84
C ARG A 11 1.15 -9.36 15.46
N ALA A 12 1.73 -8.47 16.26
CA ALA A 12 3.17 -8.20 16.27
C ALA A 12 4.01 -9.50 16.39
N ALA A 13 3.47 -10.55 16.99
CA ALA A 13 4.08 -11.88 17.07
C ALA A 13 4.34 -12.54 15.69
N GLY A 14 3.58 -12.20 14.63
CA GLY A 14 3.81 -12.70 13.28
C GLY A 14 4.79 -11.87 12.45
N ALA A 15 5.10 -10.64 12.86
CA ALA A 15 5.95 -9.74 12.07
C ALA A 15 7.41 -10.22 12.01
N VAL A 16 7.98 -10.64 13.13
CA VAL A 16 9.39 -11.11 13.18
C VAL A 16 9.60 -12.33 12.29
N PRO A 17 8.82 -13.45 12.42
CA PRO A 17 9.03 -14.59 11.53
C PRO A 17 8.77 -14.25 10.06
N THR A 18 7.81 -13.37 9.75
CA THR A 18 7.59 -12.92 8.36
C THR A 18 8.81 -12.19 7.80
N VAL A 19 9.41 -11.27 8.55
CA VAL A 19 10.63 -10.56 8.14
C VAL A 19 11.78 -11.54 7.96
N LEU A 20 11.96 -12.49 8.87
CA LEU A 20 13.03 -13.50 8.75
C LEU A 20 12.85 -14.38 7.51
N VAL A 21 11.62 -14.80 7.19
CA VAL A 21 11.31 -15.56 5.97
C VAL A 21 11.63 -14.71 4.73
N LEU A 22 11.21 -13.44 4.69
CA LEU A 22 11.52 -12.55 3.55
C LEU A 22 13.03 -12.37 3.36
N LEU A 23 13.77 -12.15 4.45
CA LEU A 23 15.23 -12.05 4.40
C LEU A 23 15.87 -13.35 3.91
N ALA A 24 15.39 -14.51 4.36
CA ALA A 24 15.88 -15.80 3.89
C ALA A 24 15.59 -16.01 2.40
N VAL A 25 14.40 -15.64 1.92
CA VAL A 25 14.06 -15.71 0.49
C VAL A 25 14.96 -14.80 -0.33
N VAL A 26 15.17 -13.55 0.10
CA VAL A 26 16.08 -12.61 -0.59
C VAL A 26 17.52 -13.18 -0.62
N ALA A 27 17.99 -13.74 0.49
CA ALA A 27 19.33 -14.35 0.56
C ALA A 27 19.48 -15.55 -0.39
N VAL A 28 18.48 -16.45 -0.42
CA VAL A 28 18.50 -17.59 -1.35
C VAL A 28 18.49 -17.12 -2.80
N LEU A 29 17.61 -16.15 -3.14
CA LEU A 29 17.56 -15.59 -4.49
C LEU A 29 18.85 -14.88 -4.87
N TYR A 30 19.52 -14.24 -3.91
CA TYR A 30 20.85 -13.64 -4.13
C TYR A 30 21.92 -14.69 -4.45
N LEU A 31 21.92 -15.83 -3.76
CA LEU A 31 22.88 -16.92 -4.01
C LEU A 31 22.72 -17.53 -5.40
N VAL A 32 21.49 -17.62 -5.92
CA VAL A 32 21.20 -18.18 -7.23
C VAL A 32 20.98 -17.12 -8.32
N ARG A 33 21.25 -15.84 -8.04
CA ARG A 33 20.86 -14.70 -8.87
C ARG A 33 21.30 -14.81 -10.32
N ASP A 34 22.54 -15.23 -10.57
CA ASP A 34 23.09 -15.28 -11.93
C ASP A 34 22.46 -16.37 -12.77
N ALA A 35 22.27 -17.55 -12.17
CA ALA A 35 21.60 -18.67 -12.85
C ALA A 35 20.11 -18.36 -13.13
N ALA A 36 19.40 -17.83 -12.12
CA ALA A 36 18.00 -17.44 -12.25
C ALA A 36 17.82 -16.32 -13.28
N TYR A 37 18.71 -15.32 -13.29
CA TYR A 37 18.66 -14.24 -14.25
C TYR A 37 18.88 -14.73 -15.68
N ARG A 38 19.94 -15.55 -15.93
CA ARG A 38 20.22 -16.12 -17.26
C ARG A 38 19.04 -16.94 -17.76
N ALA A 39 18.47 -17.79 -16.93
CA ALA A 39 17.31 -18.61 -17.31
C ALA A 39 16.08 -17.73 -17.65
N THR A 40 15.81 -16.70 -16.85
CA THR A 40 14.65 -15.82 -17.07
C THR A 40 14.83 -14.98 -18.34
N THR A 41 16.01 -14.38 -18.56
CA THR A 41 16.27 -13.57 -19.76
C THR A 41 16.30 -14.40 -21.02
N ALA A 42 16.91 -15.61 -20.99
CA ALA A 42 16.87 -16.53 -22.12
C ALA A 42 15.43 -16.90 -22.51
N GLY A 43 14.57 -17.19 -21.52
CA GLY A 43 13.15 -17.43 -21.74
C GLY A 43 12.41 -16.21 -22.30
N ALA A 44 12.68 -15.02 -21.78
CA ALA A 44 12.03 -13.78 -22.23
C ALA A 44 12.44 -13.39 -23.66
N VAL A 45 13.71 -13.55 -24.03
CA VAL A 45 14.23 -13.27 -25.38
C VAL A 45 13.74 -14.29 -26.40
N ALA A 46 13.46 -15.53 -25.98
CA ALA A 46 12.90 -16.55 -26.86
C ALA A 46 11.41 -16.30 -27.25
N LEU A 47 10.73 -15.40 -26.52
CA LEU A 47 9.36 -15.00 -26.87
C LEU A 47 9.35 -14.05 -28.09
N PRO A 48 8.26 -14.00 -28.87
CA PRO A 48 8.08 -12.97 -29.89
C PRO A 48 8.29 -11.56 -29.34
N SER A 49 8.90 -10.68 -30.14
CA SER A 49 9.29 -9.32 -29.72
C SER A 49 8.15 -8.47 -29.13
N VAL A 50 6.90 -8.76 -29.52
CA VAL A 50 5.69 -8.10 -28.99
C VAL A 50 5.57 -8.26 -27.47
N PHE A 51 6.03 -9.39 -26.91
CA PHE A 51 6.00 -9.60 -25.45
C PHE A 51 7.01 -8.72 -24.72
N GLY A 52 8.13 -8.36 -25.36
CA GLY A 52 9.09 -7.43 -24.79
C GLY A 52 8.46 -6.06 -24.51
N GLY A 53 7.83 -5.47 -25.54
CA GLY A 53 7.09 -4.23 -25.38
C GLY A 53 5.94 -4.35 -24.39
N PHE A 54 5.24 -5.50 -24.36
CA PHE A 54 4.20 -5.74 -23.37
C PHE A 54 4.75 -5.70 -21.92
N PHE A 55 5.89 -6.33 -21.64
CA PHE A 55 6.47 -6.30 -20.28
C PHE A 55 6.94 -4.90 -19.87
N GLU A 56 7.49 -4.09 -20.78
CA GLU A 56 7.81 -2.71 -20.53
C GLU A 56 6.55 -1.90 -20.16
N VAL A 57 5.51 -2.03 -20.96
CA VAL A 57 4.21 -1.37 -20.73
C VAL A 57 3.62 -1.79 -19.38
N VAL A 58 3.64 -3.08 -19.04
CA VAL A 58 3.17 -3.56 -17.72
C VAL A 58 3.97 -2.93 -16.58
N GLY A 59 5.28 -2.81 -16.73
CA GLY A 59 6.14 -2.18 -15.72
C GLY A 59 5.80 -0.72 -15.47
N GLU A 60 5.69 0.07 -16.53
CA GLU A 60 5.48 1.52 -16.45
C GLU A 60 3.99 1.87 -16.17
N LEU A 61 3.08 1.39 -17.03
CA LEU A 61 1.66 1.70 -16.86
C LEU A 61 1.05 1.01 -15.64
N GLY A 62 1.56 -0.13 -15.21
CA GLY A 62 1.09 -0.81 -14.00
C GLY A 62 1.23 0.07 -12.76
N ILE A 63 2.32 0.82 -12.61
CA ILE A 63 2.48 1.80 -11.53
C ILE A 63 1.44 2.92 -11.67
N VAL A 64 1.25 3.45 -12.89
CA VAL A 64 0.27 4.53 -13.12
C VAL A 64 -1.15 4.04 -12.76
N VAL A 65 -1.52 2.83 -13.17
CA VAL A 65 -2.81 2.23 -12.81
C VAL A 65 -2.94 2.06 -11.29
N LEU A 66 -1.92 1.56 -10.61
CA LEU A 66 -1.92 1.44 -9.15
C LEU A 66 -2.07 2.81 -8.47
N ALA A 67 -1.40 3.84 -8.97
CA ALA A 67 -1.53 5.21 -8.47
C ALA A 67 -2.94 5.78 -8.68
N LEU A 68 -3.55 5.54 -9.84
CA LEU A 68 -4.93 5.95 -10.13
C LEU A 68 -5.94 5.20 -9.25
N VAL A 69 -5.75 3.89 -9.06
CA VAL A 69 -6.57 3.09 -8.14
C VAL A 69 -6.44 3.59 -6.70
N PHE A 70 -5.23 3.93 -6.27
CA PHE A 70 -5.00 4.53 -4.96
C PHE A 70 -5.67 5.90 -4.86
N ALA A 71 -5.52 6.77 -5.85
CA ALA A 71 -6.17 8.09 -5.87
C ALA A 71 -7.71 7.97 -5.81
N CYS A 72 -8.30 7.02 -6.53
CA CYS A 72 -9.72 6.73 -6.47
C CYS A 72 -10.14 6.22 -5.07
N ALA A 73 -9.38 5.31 -4.48
CA ALA A 73 -9.63 4.81 -3.13
C ALA A 73 -9.51 5.92 -2.07
N ALA A 74 -8.51 6.78 -2.19
CA ALA A 74 -8.31 7.95 -1.33
C ALA A 74 -9.44 8.98 -1.49
N TRP A 75 -9.89 9.23 -2.72
CA TRP A 75 -11.05 10.09 -2.98
C TRP A 75 -12.31 9.56 -2.30
N ARG A 76 -12.58 8.26 -2.44
CA ARG A 76 -13.72 7.60 -1.78
C ARG A 76 -13.57 7.55 -0.25
N ALA A 77 -12.36 7.62 0.29
CA ALA A 77 -12.10 7.68 1.71
C ALA A 77 -12.71 8.93 2.36
N ARG A 78 -12.83 10.05 1.62
CA ARG A 78 -13.42 11.31 2.10
C ARG A 78 -14.89 11.13 2.56
N SER A 79 -15.71 10.38 1.82
CA SER A 79 -17.10 10.11 2.18
C SER A 79 -17.22 9.11 3.34
N ARG A 80 -16.13 8.44 3.72
CA ARG A 80 -16.10 7.46 4.83
C ARG A 80 -15.63 8.08 6.16
N GLY A 81 -15.17 9.32 6.13
CA GLY A 81 -14.76 10.12 7.29
C GLY A 81 -13.26 10.20 7.50
N LEU A 82 -12.88 11.07 8.44
CA LEU A 82 -11.52 11.51 8.70
C LEU A 82 -10.54 10.36 8.97
N GLU A 83 -10.99 9.28 9.60
CA GLU A 83 -10.18 8.08 9.82
C GLU A 83 -9.64 7.49 8.51
N HIS A 84 -10.48 7.37 7.47
CA HIS A 84 -10.08 6.83 6.18
C HIS A 84 -9.19 7.82 5.41
N VAL A 85 -9.46 9.12 5.51
CA VAL A 85 -8.60 10.17 4.96
C VAL A 85 -7.20 10.11 5.58
N THR A 86 -7.14 9.93 6.91
CA THR A 86 -5.85 9.76 7.60
C THR A 86 -5.06 8.55 7.07
N VAL A 87 -5.72 7.40 6.91
CA VAL A 87 -5.07 6.21 6.36
C VAL A 87 -4.58 6.44 4.93
N ALA A 88 -5.34 7.18 4.11
CA ALA A 88 -4.92 7.55 2.76
C ALA A 88 -3.67 8.43 2.77
N LEU A 89 -3.65 9.48 3.60
CA LEU A 89 -2.50 10.37 3.72
C LEU A 89 -1.25 9.64 4.23
N VAL A 90 -1.40 8.85 5.29
CA VAL A 90 -0.29 8.07 5.83
C VAL A 90 0.20 7.03 4.83
N GLY A 91 -0.70 6.36 4.10
CA GLY A 91 -0.34 5.41 3.04
C GLY A 91 0.43 6.06 1.90
N ALA A 92 0.02 7.25 1.45
CA ALA A 92 0.73 8.03 0.43
C ALA A 92 2.14 8.42 0.91
N THR A 93 2.24 9.05 2.08
CA THR A 93 3.52 9.50 2.63
C THR A 93 4.46 8.34 2.93
N ALA A 94 3.95 7.21 3.43
CA ALA A 94 4.74 6.01 3.66
C ALA A 94 5.23 5.38 2.34
N THR A 95 4.45 5.43 1.26
CA THR A 95 4.90 4.96 -0.06
C THR A 95 6.04 5.83 -0.58
N VAL A 96 5.93 7.15 -0.45
CA VAL A 96 7.03 8.08 -0.81
C VAL A 96 8.25 7.83 0.07
N ALA A 97 8.07 7.63 1.37
CA ALA A 97 9.17 7.31 2.29
C ALA A 97 9.86 5.99 1.93
N ALA A 98 9.10 4.96 1.53
CA ALA A 98 9.66 3.69 1.05
C ALA A 98 10.51 3.88 -0.21
N TYR A 99 10.05 4.70 -1.16
CA TYR A 99 10.82 5.05 -2.36
C TYR A 99 12.11 5.81 -2.01
N VAL A 100 12.04 6.83 -1.16
CA VAL A 100 13.22 7.59 -0.73
C VAL A 100 14.22 6.68 -0.01
N LEU A 101 13.73 5.79 0.87
CA LEU A 101 14.58 4.81 1.54
C LEU A 101 15.24 3.86 0.54
N SER A 102 14.52 3.43 -0.49
CA SER A 102 15.07 2.63 -1.59
C SER A 102 16.24 3.35 -2.29
N GLU A 103 16.08 4.64 -2.60
CA GLU A 103 17.15 5.43 -3.22
C GLU A 103 18.39 5.59 -2.32
N VAL A 104 18.16 5.79 -1.01
CA VAL A 104 19.28 5.84 -0.04
C VAL A 104 20.02 4.50 -0.02
N VAL A 105 19.28 3.39 0.05
CA VAL A 105 19.86 2.04 0.05
C VAL A 105 20.64 1.77 -1.23
N LYS A 106 20.10 2.14 -2.40
CA LYS A 106 20.81 2.06 -3.69
C LYS A 106 22.13 2.82 -3.67
N GLY A 107 22.14 4.04 -3.13
CA GLY A 107 23.34 4.85 -3.02
C GLY A 107 24.44 4.24 -2.13
N VAL A 108 24.03 3.44 -1.14
CA VAL A 108 24.95 2.74 -0.23
C VAL A 108 25.45 1.42 -0.83
N VAL A 109 24.51 0.57 -1.30
CA VAL A 109 24.83 -0.80 -1.76
C VAL A 109 25.51 -0.81 -3.12
N ARG A 110 25.06 0.06 -4.05
CA ARG A 110 25.63 0.23 -5.39
C ARG A 110 25.77 -1.06 -6.18
N GLU A 111 24.75 -1.93 -6.10
CA GLU A 111 24.75 -3.16 -6.89
C GLU A 111 24.56 -2.84 -8.37
N ALA A 112 25.47 -3.36 -9.20
CA ALA A 112 25.39 -3.17 -10.65
C ALA A 112 24.15 -3.92 -11.22
N ARG A 113 23.47 -3.30 -12.19
CA ARG A 113 22.36 -3.98 -12.85
C ARG A 113 22.82 -5.22 -13.61
N PRO A 114 21.98 -6.31 -13.60
CA PRO A 114 22.38 -7.57 -14.24
C PRO A 114 22.70 -7.43 -15.71
N CYS A 115 21.99 -6.56 -16.45
CA CYS A 115 22.26 -6.27 -17.86
C CYS A 115 23.65 -5.65 -18.12
N ARG A 116 24.32 -5.09 -17.09
CA ARG A 116 25.70 -4.59 -17.17
C ARG A 116 26.70 -5.60 -16.64
N ALA A 117 26.33 -6.31 -15.57
CA ALA A 117 27.23 -7.28 -14.94
C ALA A 117 27.42 -8.53 -15.76
N MET A 118 26.46 -8.85 -16.62
CA MET A 118 26.46 -10.06 -17.46
C MET A 118 26.28 -9.69 -18.94
N ALA A 119 27.12 -10.27 -19.79
CA ALA A 119 27.01 -10.11 -21.25
C ALA A 119 25.88 -11.01 -21.79
N VAL A 120 24.61 -10.64 -21.51
CA VAL A 120 23.43 -11.36 -22.03
C VAL A 120 22.52 -10.39 -22.78
N HIS A 121 21.83 -10.90 -23.80
CA HIS A 121 20.79 -10.14 -24.47
C HIS A 121 19.61 -9.93 -23.52
N THR A 122 19.08 -8.73 -23.49
CA THR A 122 17.91 -8.33 -22.71
C THR A 122 16.85 -7.76 -23.63
N VAL A 123 15.59 -7.86 -23.20
CA VAL A 123 14.45 -7.35 -23.96
C VAL A 123 14.48 -5.82 -24.04
N ALA A 124 14.77 -5.14 -22.92
CA ALA A 124 14.87 -3.69 -22.85
C ALA A 124 16.33 -3.21 -22.83
N ALA A 125 16.51 -1.95 -23.18
CA ALA A 125 17.79 -1.27 -23.02
C ALA A 125 18.19 -1.19 -21.55
N CYS A 126 19.50 -1.37 -21.26
CA CYS A 126 20.01 -1.28 -19.91
C CYS A 126 19.94 0.17 -19.42
N PRO A 127 19.35 0.46 -18.25
CA PRO A 127 19.29 1.82 -17.68
C PRO A 127 20.67 2.46 -17.47
N ALA A 128 20.72 3.76 -17.16
CA ALA A 128 21.98 4.51 -16.99
C ALA A 128 22.96 3.88 -16.01
N ALA A 129 24.27 4.14 -16.18
CA ALA A 129 25.32 3.47 -15.42
C ALA A 129 25.30 3.76 -13.91
N ASN A 130 24.76 4.92 -13.52
CA ASN A 130 24.60 5.35 -12.13
C ASN A 130 23.25 4.97 -11.51
N ASP A 131 22.41 4.27 -12.25
CA ASP A 131 21.13 3.74 -11.75
C ASP A 131 21.35 2.29 -11.27
N TRP A 132 21.52 2.16 -9.96
CA TRP A 132 21.81 0.90 -9.28
C TRP A 132 20.63 -0.06 -9.23
N SER A 133 20.90 -1.37 -9.08
CA SER A 133 19.90 -2.41 -9.17
C SER A 133 19.06 -2.58 -7.89
N TRP A 134 19.71 -2.70 -6.74
CA TRP A 134 19.08 -3.15 -5.49
C TRP A 134 18.72 -2.00 -4.54
N PRO A 135 17.49 -1.97 -4.03
CA PRO A 135 16.30 -2.74 -4.41
C PRO A 135 15.55 -2.13 -5.62
N SER A 136 14.59 -2.86 -6.21
CA SER A 136 13.81 -2.37 -7.36
C SER A 136 12.79 -1.31 -6.98
N ASN A 137 12.93 -0.09 -7.48
CA ASN A 137 12.00 1.02 -7.22
C ASN A 137 10.58 0.74 -7.72
N HIS A 138 10.45 0.14 -8.90
CA HIS A 138 9.13 -0.25 -9.44
C HIS A 138 8.41 -1.20 -8.47
N ALA A 139 9.12 -2.17 -7.92
CA ALA A 139 8.58 -3.10 -6.95
C ALA A 139 8.21 -2.41 -5.62
N VAL A 140 9.04 -1.48 -5.13
CA VAL A 140 8.77 -0.68 -3.92
C VAL A 140 7.48 0.11 -4.07
N ILE A 141 7.36 0.89 -5.16
CA ILE A 141 6.20 1.76 -5.40
C ILE A 141 4.94 0.92 -5.60
N ALA A 142 5.02 -0.12 -6.45
CA ALA A 142 3.86 -0.98 -6.73
C ALA A 142 3.33 -1.66 -5.46
N ALA A 143 4.22 -2.24 -4.66
CA ALA A 143 3.84 -2.91 -3.41
C ALA A 143 3.36 -1.91 -2.33
N GLY A 144 3.98 -0.73 -2.25
CA GLY A 144 3.55 0.35 -1.35
C GLY A 144 2.14 0.82 -1.66
N LEU A 145 1.86 1.16 -2.94
CA LEU A 145 0.53 1.57 -3.40
C LEU A 145 -0.51 0.47 -3.18
N ALA A 146 -0.20 -0.78 -3.54
CA ALA A 146 -1.10 -1.91 -3.33
C ALA A 146 -1.43 -2.09 -1.84
N THR A 147 -0.45 -1.99 -0.94
CA THR A 147 -0.65 -2.08 0.50
C THR A 147 -1.53 -0.93 1.01
N ALA A 148 -1.32 0.29 0.55
CA ALA A 148 -2.13 1.46 0.91
C ALA A 148 -3.59 1.31 0.44
N VAL A 149 -3.82 0.79 -0.78
CA VAL A 149 -5.17 0.50 -1.29
C VAL A 149 -5.86 -0.57 -0.44
N VAL A 150 -5.17 -1.66 -0.11
CA VAL A 150 -5.72 -2.75 0.72
C VAL A 150 -6.06 -2.24 2.13
N ALA A 151 -5.25 -1.35 2.70
CA ALA A 151 -5.54 -0.70 3.98
C ALA A 151 -6.83 0.12 3.94
N LEU A 152 -7.13 0.80 2.83
CA LEU A 152 -8.35 1.60 2.63
C LEU A 152 -9.58 0.73 2.29
N SER A 153 -9.38 -0.30 1.50
CA SER A 153 -10.44 -1.16 0.96
C SER A 153 -9.91 -2.58 0.76
N PRO A 154 -10.02 -3.47 1.77
CA PRO A 154 -9.43 -4.81 1.72
C PRO A 154 -9.86 -5.63 0.50
N LEU A 155 -11.10 -5.47 0.02
CA LEU A 155 -11.60 -6.25 -1.12
C LEU A 155 -10.82 -6.05 -2.43
N TRP A 156 -10.11 -4.91 -2.54
CA TRP A 156 -9.33 -4.55 -3.72
C TRP A 156 -7.99 -5.32 -3.83
N TRP A 157 -7.63 -6.12 -2.81
CA TRP A 157 -6.44 -6.95 -2.87
C TRP A 157 -6.39 -7.85 -4.10
N ARG A 158 -7.57 -8.34 -4.54
CA ARG A 158 -7.72 -9.21 -5.73
C ARG A 158 -7.29 -8.54 -7.04
N LEU A 159 -7.32 -7.22 -7.08
CA LEU A 159 -6.88 -6.43 -8.24
C LEU A 159 -5.44 -5.93 -8.05
N VAL A 160 -5.16 -5.27 -6.90
CA VAL A 160 -3.90 -4.53 -6.76
C VAL A 160 -2.71 -5.44 -6.45
N VAL A 161 -2.91 -6.57 -5.77
CA VAL A 161 -1.81 -7.49 -5.48
C VAL A 161 -1.31 -8.19 -6.75
N PRO A 162 -2.17 -8.81 -7.60
CA PRO A 162 -1.70 -9.36 -8.88
C PRO A 162 -1.05 -8.32 -9.78
N LEU A 163 -1.59 -7.09 -9.83
CA LEU A 163 -1.00 -6.02 -10.63
C LEU A 163 0.38 -5.61 -10.10
N ALA A 164 0.55 -5.46 -8.79
CA ALA A 164 1.86 -5.15 -8.19
C ALA A 164 2.88 -6.27 -8.46
N LEU A 165 2.45 -7.54 -8.37
CA LEU A 165 3.29 -8.69 -8.72
C LEU A 165 3.67 -8.66 -10.20
N ALA A 166 2.73 -8.37 -11.10
CA ALA A 166 2.99 -8.25 -12.54
C ALA A 166 4.01 -7.15 -12.84
N VAL A 167 3.91 -5.97 -12.18
CA VAL A 167 4.91 -4.90 -12.27
C VAL A 167 6.29 -5.40 -11.84
N GLY A 168 6.41 -6.09 -10.71
CA GLY A 168 7.69 -6.61 -10.25
C GLY A 168 8.28 -7.65 -11.20
N VAL A 169 7.49 -8.63 -11.62
CA VAL A 169 7.90 -9.68 -12.56
C VAL A 169 8.34 -9.09 -13.90
N SER A 170 7.63 -8.08 -14.40
CA SER A 170 7.98 -7.41 -15.65
C SER A 170 9.41 -6.86 -15.63
N ARG A 171 9.89 -6.35 -14.47
CA ARG A 171 11.25 -5.78 -14.34
C ARG A 171 12.37 -6.83 -14.46
N VAL A 172 12.07 -8.07 -14.10
CA VAL A 172 12.99 -9.20 -14.32
C VAL A 172 12.94 -9.66 -15.77
N LEU A 173 11.73 -9.76 -16.35
CA LEU A 173 11.53 -10.22 -17.73
C LEU A 173 12.16 -9.28 -18.77
N VAL A 174 12.10 -7.96 -18.54
CA VAL A 174 12.81 -6.99 -19.41
C VAL A 174 14.33 -6.99 -19.19
N GLY A 175 14.84 -7.69 -18.18
CA GLY A 175 16.27 -7.81 -17.88
C GLY A 175 16.85 -6.67 -17.04
N ALA A 176 16.02 -5.79 -16.46
CA ALA A 176 16.49 -4.62 -15.70
C ALA A 176 16.92 -4.95 -14.26
N HIS A 177 16.39 -6.00 -13.66
CA HIS A 177 16.60 -6.38 -12.26
C HIS A 177 16.79 -7.89 -12.06
N TYR A 178 17.45 -8.25 -10.96
CA TYR A 178 17.43 -9.61 -10.44
C TYR A 178 16.11 -9.89 -9.68
N TRP A 179 15.79 -11.17 -9.46
CA TRP A 179 14.64 -11.59 -8.65
C TRP A 179 14.73 -11.09 -7.20
N HIS A 180 15.93 -11.12 -6.59
CA HIS A 180 16.11 -10.64 -5.22
C HIS A 180 15.90 -9.13 -5.09
N ASP A 181 16.20 -8.32 -6.13
CA ASP A 181 15.91 -6.88 -6.14
C ASP A 181 14.42 -6.62 -6.05
N VAL A 182 13.65 -7.39 -6.80
CA VAL A 182 12.19 -7.26 -6.85
C VAL A 182 11.57 -7.70 -5.53
N VAL A 183 11.97 -8.84 -4.98
CA VAL A 183 11.44 -9.33 -3.70
C VAL A 183 11.83 -8.38 -2.55
N ALA A 184 13.06 -7.89 -2.53
CA ALA A 184 13.50 -6.89 -1.54
C ALA A 184 12.70 -5.59 -1.67
N GLY A 185 12.51 -5.10 -2.90
CA GLY A 185 11.72 -3.90 -3.17
C GLY A 185 10.25 -4.05 -2.74
N MET A 186 9.61 -5.16 -3.09
CA MET A 186 8.23 -5.45 -2.65
C MET A 186 8.13 -5.53 -1.14
N SER A 187 9.07 -6.22 -0.50
CA SER A 187 9.12 -6.34 0.97
C SER A 187 9.26 -4.98 1.62
N LEU A 188 10.13 -4.13 1.11
CA LEU A 188 10.34 -2.75 1.60
C LEU A 188 9.04 -1.93 1.49
N GLY A 189 8.40 -1.93 0.30
CA GLY A 189 7.15 -1.22 0.07
C GLY A 189 6.03 -1.66 1.02
N VAL A 190 5.82 -2.98 1.14
CA VAL A 190 4.81 -3.54 2.05
C VAL A 190 5.11 -3.17 3.50
N LEU A 191 6.34 -3.41 3.97
CA LEU A 191 6.70 -3.22 5.38
C LEU A 191 6.61 -1.76 5.81
N VAL A 192 7.13 -0.82 5.00
CA VAL A 192 7.10 0.61 5.34
C VAL A 192 5.68 1.14 5.35
N VAL A 193 4.85 0.78 4.37
CA VAL A 193 3.47 1.25 4.33
C VAL A 193 2.61 0.58 5.40
N TRP A 194 2.78 -0.73 5.62
CA TRP A 194 2.08 -1.44 6.69
C TRP A 194 2.44 -0.88 8.07
N PHE A 195 3.74 -0.73 8.37
CA PHE A 195 4.21 -0.16 9.64
C PHE A 195 3.78 1.29 9.80
N GLY A 196 3.91 2.11 8.75
CA GLY A 196 3.47 3.50 8.76
C GLY A 196 1.97 3.63 9.10
N THR A 197 1.13 2.86 8.43
CA THR A 197 -0.32 2.88 8.69
C THR A 197 -0.66 2.34 10.08
N TRP A 198 0.04 1.32 10.56
CA TRP A 198 -0.17 0.77 11.89
C TRP A 198 0.30 1.71 13.01
N ALA A 199 1.52 2.26 12.90
CA ALA A 199 2.16 3.03 13.96
C ALA A 199 1.75 4.51 13.95
N LEU A 200 1.68 5.13 12.75
CA LEU A 200 1.54 6.58 12.61
C LEU A 200 0.09 7.03 12.41
N ALA A 201 -0.78 6.20 11.80
CA ALA A 201 -2.15 6.63 11.55
C ALA A 201 -2.93 7.05 12.81
N PRO A 202 -2.78 6.40 14.00
CA PRO A 202 -3.48 6.85 15.20
C PRO A 202 -3.02 8.23 15.71
N ALA A 203 -1.74 8.56 15.54
CA ALA A 203 -1.21 9.88 15.92
C ALA A 203 -1.62 10.95 14.89
N ALA A 204 -1.49 10.64 13.61
CA ALA A 204 -1.90 11.51 12.51
C ALA A 204 -3.41 11.82 12.58
N HIS A 205 -4.24 10.85 12.93
CA HIS A 205 -5.68 11.05 13.10
C HIS A 205 -5.99 12.09 14.19
N ARG A 206 -5.37 11.96 15.36
CA ARG A 206 -5.53 12.95 16.46
C ARG A 206 -5.08 14.35 16.07
N LEU A 207 -4.01 14.48 15.29
CA LEU A 207 -3.54 15.76 14.80
C LEU A 207 -4.52 16.38 13.81
N LEU A 208 -5.04 15.57 12.88
CA LEU A 208 -6.04 16.01 11.90
C LEU A 208 -7.36 16.42 12.59
N GLU A 209 -7.85 15.66 13.56
CA GLU A 209 -9.04 16.02 14.35
C GLU A 209 -8.87 17.42 14.98
N ARG A 210 -7.78 17.66 15.69
CA ARG A 210 -7.49 18.97 16.28
C ARG A 210 -7.43 20.08 15.24
N SER A 211 -6.84 19.81 14.07
CA SER A 211 -6.72 20.80 13.00
C SER A 211 -8.08 21.12 12.36
N VAL A 212 -8.99 20.17 12.29
CA VAL A 212 -10.36 20.34 11.77
C VAL A 212 -11.22 21.12 12.77
N ASP A 213 -11.09 20.84 14.07
CA ASP A 213 -11.84 21.53 15.12
C ASP A 213 -11.50 23.02 15.22
N VAL A 214 -10.22 23.39 15.00
CA VAL A 214 -9.72 24.77 15.09
C VAL A 214 -9.71 25.47 13.72
N GLY A 215 -9.82 24.71 12.64
CA GLY A 215 -9.66 25.19 11.26
C GLY A 215 -10.91 25.86 10.65
N PRO A 216 -10.74 26.59 9.53
CA PRO A 216 -11.86 27.17 8.79
C PRO A 216 -12.87 26.10 8.34
N ALA A 217 -14.16 26.48 8.26
CA ALA A 217 -15.24 25.57 7.87
C ALA A 217 -15.00 24.81 6.55
N ARG A 218 -14.29 25.45 5.59
CA ARG A 218 -13.88 24.82 4.33
C ARG A 218 -13.03 23.55 4.50
N TRP A 219 -12.30 23.39 5.61
CA TRP A 219 -11.51 22.20 5.88
C TRP A 219 -12.39 21.00 6.21
N ARG A 220 -13.52 21.24 6.88
CA ARG A 220 -14.51 20.20 7.18
C ARG A 220 -15.14 19.63 5.92
N SER A 221 -15.50 20.48 4.94
CA SER A 221 -16.04 20.03 3.65
C SER A 221 -14.99 19.26 2.83
N LEU A 222 -13.76 19.75 2.78
CA LEU A 222 -12.67 19.06 2.09
C LEU A 222 -12.36 17.66 2.67
N LEU A 223 -12.54 17.50 3.98
CA LEU A 223 -12.29 16.24 4.69
C LEU A 223 -13.54 15.36 4.82
N GLY A 224 -14.68 15.77 4.26
CA GLY A 224 -15.90 14.96 4.18
C GLY A 224 -16.73 14.92 5.47
N GLU A 225 -16.63 15.94 6.35
CA GLU A 225 -17.33 15.98 7.64
C GLU A 225 -18.66 16.73 7.62
N ASP A 226 -18.97 17.49 6.57
CA ASP A 226 -20.20 18.30 6.49
C ASP A 226 -21.50 17.44 6.54
N GLY A 227 -21.44 16.17 6.23
CA GLY A 227 -22.61 15.27 6.24
C GLY A 227 -23.00 14.70 7.61
N ARG A 228 -22.18 14.87 8.65
CA ARG A 228 -22.42 14.22 9.96
C ARG A 228 -23.12 15.09 11.00
N GLN A 229 -23.17 16.39 10.81
CA GLN A 229 -23.79 17.32 11.77
C GLN A 229 -25.34 17.47 11.61
N GLY A 230 -25.93 16.80 10.61
CA GLY A 230 -27.38 16.92 10.31
C GLY A 230 -28.30 15.90 11.00
N SER A 231 -27.81 15.01 11.85
CA SER A 231 -28.69 14.13 12.61
C SER A 231 -29.04 14.83 13.93
N PRO A 232 -30.28 15.27 14.12
CA PRO A 232 -30.68 15.83 15.42
C PRO A 232 -30.45 14.75 16.49
N PRO A 233 -30.13 15.15 17.73
CA PRO A 233 -30.03 14.20 18.83
C PRO A 233 -31.31 13.42 18.89
N ARG A 234 -31.25 12.10 18.88
CA ARG A 234 -32.42 11.24 19.10
C ARG A 234 -33.05 11.72 20.39
N SER A 235 -34.25 12.33 20.28
CA SER A 235 -35.01 12.72 21.42
C SER A 235 -35.09 11.49 22.33
N SER A 236 -34.58 11.66 23.54
CA SER A 236 -34.77 10.70 24.62
C SER A 236 -36.26 10.37 24.66
N THR A 237 -36.57 9.12 24.41
CA THR A 237 -37.94 8.55 24.54
C THR A 237 -38.48 9.02 25.87
N GLN A 238 -39.48 9.89 25.82
CA GLN A 238 -40.27 10.23 27.03
C GLN A 238 -40.82 8.91 27.55
N VAL A 239 -40.29 8.51 28.70
CA VAL A 239 -40.93 7.43 29.49
C VAL A 239 -42.30 7.99 29.92
N THR A 240 -43.33 7.63 29.17
CA THR A 240 -44.70 7.83 29.60
C THR A 240 -44.94 6.92 30.79
N THR A 241 -44.91 7.49 31.99
CA THR A 241 -45.42 6.83 33.20
C THR A 241 -46.90 6.46 32.96
N PRO A 242 -47.28 5.21 33.20
CA PRO A 242 -48.70 4.81 33.11
C PRO A 242 -49.51 5.57 34.18
N PRO A 243 -50.77 5.94 33.91
CA PRO A 243 -51.62 6.60 34.87
C PRO A 243 -51.88 5.66 36.08
N PRO A 244 -52.10 6.21 37.29
CA PRO A 244 -52.36 5.40 38.49
C PRO A 244 -53.70 4.65 38.35
N PRO A 245 -53.84 3.43 38.95
CA PRO A 245 -55.09 2.66 38.90
C PRO A 245 -56.23 3.40 39.58
N THR A 246 -57.31 3.55 38.88
CA THR A 246 -58.59 4.06 39.46
C THR A 246 -59.16 3.01 40.39
N ASP A 247 -59.23 3.38 41.66
CA ASP A 247 -59.93 2.62 42.72
C ASP A 247 -61.43 2.49 42.35
N ARG A 248 -61.84 1.28 42.03
CA ARG A 248 -63.26 0.94 41.96
C ARG A 248 -63.73 0.68 43.40
N GLN A 249 -64.36 1.70 44.00
CA GLN A 249 -65.19 1.49 45.18
C GLN A 249 -66.35 0.57 44.84
N SER A 250 -66.33 -0.59 45.50
CA SER A 250 -67.48 -1.47 45.56
C SER A 250 -68.55 -0.86 46.46
N GLY A 251 -69.71 -0.63 45.91
CA GLY A 251 -70.91 -0.26 46.65
C GLY A 251 -72.06 -1.20 46.29
N ARG A 252 -72.34 -2.06 47.23
CA ARG A 252 -73.63 -2.83 47.41
C ARG A 252 -74.07 -3.71 46.30
#